data_0d0539dd92a2ea31e2590f8f09bccd2f
#
_entry.id   0d0539dd92a2ea31e2590f8f09bccd2f
#
_cell.length_a   1.000
_cell.length_b   1.000
_cell.length_c   1.000
_cell.angle_alpha   90.00
_cell.angle_beta   90.00
_cell.angle_gamma   90.00
#
_symmetry.space_group_name_H-M   'P 1'
#
loop_
_entity.id
_entity.type
_entity.pdbx_description
1 polymer ?
#
loop_
_entity_poly.entity_id
_entity_poly.type
_entity_poly.pdbx_seq_one_letter_code
_entity_poly.pdbx_strand_id
1 'polypeptide(L)'
;MYYEFDDDNIKSSTDKLISSNKIRKNPLFYGPYKVSKVVRGQSVSWVPNEHYYKGKPHLKKITASVITPASVAQSIKSNKFDVTQVSNSQWPNIKGTKGVNFIANIPLSYSYLGFKVGKWDAAKGENVMNKDAKMNNRSLRQAIAYGMNVDQVYKRYSSGLSFRIPTLIPKQFGDYFDKNVKGYTYNIKKGNELLDKAGYKKKGTYRVQPNGKPLTIHLAAMSGSKVQEPIIQNYIQQWKKMGLNVKLTGGRLMEMNSFYDKVQNDSKDVDMFIGAWSLSSEPSPQDLYSAKAPFNYSRFVTKENTDLLNDIDSQKAFNNSYRVKKFHQWQAYMDKEAYVVPVANSYNIYAINNKLTGYSLEPSKSMGGGFPNWYYVGYAK
;
A
#
# COMPACT_ATOMS: atom_id res chain seq x y z
N MET A 1 24.44 10.02 15.21
CA MET A 1 24.29 10.45 13.80
C MET A 1 25.22 11.63 13.48
N TYR A 2 25.22 12.74 14.24
CA TYR A 2 26.10 13.89 13.96
C TYR A 2 27.58 13.50 13.82
N TYR A 3 28.12 12.74 14.77
CA TYR A 3 29.51 12.28 14.76
C TYR A 3 29.87 11.25 13.67
N GLU A 4 28.90 10.70 12.98
CA GLU A 4 29.13 9.70 11.91
C GLU A 4 28.93 10.27 10.52
N PHE A 5 28.29 11.44 10.44
CA PHE A 5 27.92 12.13 9.19
C PHE A 5 28.37 13.60 9.17
N ASP A 6 29.30 14.02 10.06
CA ASP A 6 29.92 15.34 9.96
C ASP A 6 30.94 15.37 8.81
N ASP A 7 31.31 16.58 8.38
CA ASP A 7 32.18 16.78 7.22
C ASP A 7 33.55 16.11 7.37
N ASP A 8 34.04 15.88 8.61
CA ASP A 8 35.31 15.23 8.88
C ASP A 8 35.24 13.70 8.73
N ASN A 9 34.08 13.12 8.87
CA ASN A 9 33.85 11.66 8.77
C ASN A 9 33.29 11.19 7.42
N ILE A 10 32.87 12.10 6.54
CA ILE A 10 32.37 11.80 5.17
C ILE A 10 33.48 11.36 4.20
N LYS A 11 34.70 11.08 4.67
CA LYS A 11 35.78 10.51 3.81
C LYS A 11 35.51 9.07 3.33
N SER A 12 34.57 8.34 3.90
CA SER A 12 34.06 7.07 3.38
C SER A 12 32.70 7.31 2.71
N SER A 13 32.40 6.61 1.61
CA SER A 13 31.14 6.82 0.91
C SER A 13 29.97 6.68 1.88
N THR A 14 29.04 7.62 1.83
CA THR A 14 27.80 7.64 2.66
C THR A 14 27.06 6.29 2.58
N ASP A 15 27.10 5.63 1.44
CA ASP A 15 26.52 4.30 1.22
C ASP A 15 27.17 3.21 2.10
N LYS A 16 28.49 3.27 2.33
CA LYS A 16 29.15 2.34 3.25
C LYS A 16 28.76 2.59 4.69
N LEU A 17 28.57 3.84 5.11
CA LEU A 17 28.11 4.19 6.45
C LEU A 17 26.65 3.76 6.68
N ILE A 18 25.76 4.05 5.73
CA ILE A 18 24.35 3.67 5.78
C ILE A 18 24.19 2.14 5.80
N SER A 19 24.97 1.43 4.99
CA SER A 19 24.96 -0.04 4.94
C SER A 19 25.71 -0.70 6.09
N SER A 20 26.53 0.06 6.82
CA SER A 20 27.28 -0.48 7.96
C SER A 20 26.35 -0.88 9.11
N ASN A 21 26.70 -1.97 9.81
CA ASN A 21 25.97 -2.36 11.01
C ASN A 21 26.24 -1.47 12.22
N LYS A 22 27.12 -0.46 12.12
CA LYS A 22 27.56 0.38 13.25
C LYS A 22 26.40 1.18 13.82
N ILE A 23 25.69 1.93 12.99
CA ILE A 23 24.50 2.70 13.40
C ILE A 23 23.37 1.78 13.90
N ARG A 24 23.16 0.64 13.25
CA ARG A 24 22.12 -0.31 13.64
C ARG A 24 22.39 -1.02 14.96
N LYS A 25 23.67 -1.24 15.31
CA LYS A 25 24.07 -1.88 16.56
C LYS A 25 24.12 -0.91 17.74
N ASN A 26 24.51 0.34 17.48
CA ASN A 26 24.65 1.39 18.49
C ASN A 26 23.91 2.67 18.07
N PRO A 27 22.58 2.62 17.95
CA PRO A 27 21.80 3.78 17.51
C PRO A 27 21.78 4.84 18.62
N LEU A 28 21.83 6.11 18.22
CA LEU A 28 21.54 7.25 19.07
C LEU A 28 20.02 7.49 19.13
N PHE A 29 19.50 7.73 20.32
CA PHE A 29 18.08 7.90 20.57
C PHE A 29 17.75 9.31 21.03
N TYR A 30 16.86 9.99 20.31
CA TYR A 30 16.29 11.29 20.68
C TYR A 30 14.90 11.19 21.31
N GLY A 31 14.26 10.02 21.18
CA GLY A 31 12.91 9.76 21.69
C GLY A 31 12.87 9.47 23.20
N PRO A 32 11.64 9.35 23.75
CA PRO A 32 11.45 9.08 25.19
C PRO A 32 11.94 7.70 25.64
N TYR A 33 12.18 6.79 24.72
CA TYR A 33 12.67 5.45 24.98
C TYR A 33 13.88 5.11 24.10
N LYS A 34 14.79 4.29 24.65
CA LYS A 34 15.94 3.70 23.96
C LYS A 34 15.82 2.18 23.93
N VAL A 35 16.32 1.54 22.88
CA VAL A 35 16.36 0.07 22.79
C VAL A 35 17.27 -0.48 23.87
N SER A 36 16.79 -1.46 24.63
CA SER A 36 17.54 -2.15 25.67
C SER A 36 17.89 -3.59 25.30
N LYS A 37 17.05 -4.25 24.48
CA LYS A 37 17.26 -5.65 24.08
C LYS A 37 16.59 -5.94 22.75
N VAL A 38 17.29 -6.67 21.90
CA VAL A 38 16.75 -7.24 20.65
C VAL A 38 16.95 -8.75 20.69
N VAL A 39 15.85 -9.49 20.53
CA VAL A 39 15.87 -10.94 20.30
C VAL A 39 15.38 -11.16 18.88
N ARG A 40 16.31 -11.49 17.98
CA ARG A 40 16.07 -11.58 16.53
C ARG A 40 14.89 -12.51 16.23
N GLY A 41 13.93 -12.03 15.44
CA GLY A 41 12.71 -12.77 15.07
C GLY A 41 11.69 -12.96 16.20
N GLN A 42 11.94 -12.47 17.42
CA GLN A 42 11.06 -12.68 18.56
C GLN A 42 10.57 -11.39 19.22
N SER A 43 11.48 -10.48 19.63
CA SER A 43 11.06 -9.29 20.37
C SER A 43 12.09 -8.16 20.34
N VAL A 44 11.60 -6.95 20.57
CA VAL A 44 12.41 -5.78 20.88
C VAL A 44 11.89 -5.16 22.17
N SER A 45 12.79 -4.78 23.07
CA SER A 45 12.46 -4.10 24.33
C SER A 45 13.10 -2.72 24.39
N TRP A 46 12.36 -1.78 24.96
CA TRP A 46 12.78 -0.40 25.18
C TRP A 46 12.65 -0.05 26.66
N VAL A 47 13.55 0.83 27.12
CA VAL A 47 13.55 1.44 28.46
C VAL A 47 13.56 2.97 28.31
N PRO A 48 13.14 3.73 29.35
CA PRO A 48 13.23 5.18 29.32
C PRO A 48 14.60 5.70 28.89
N ASN A 49 14.62 6.75 28.07
CA ASN A 49 15.81 7.50 27.74
C ASN A 49 15.99 8.60 28.79
N GLU A 50 17.03 8.50 29.59
CA GLU A 50 17.32 9.43 30.69
C GLU A 50 17.61 10.87 30.20
N HIS A 51 18.04 10.99 28.94
CA HIS A 51 18.38 12.29 28.31
C HIS A 51 17.23 12.86 27.50
N TYR A 52 16.00 12.31 27.62
CA TYR A 52 14.87 12.86 26.89
C TYR A 52 14.47 14.22 27.42
N TYR A 53 14.38 15.22 26.53
CA TYR A 53 14.22 16.65 26.90
C TYR A 53 12.92 16.97 27.67
N LYS A 54 11.88 16.11 27.59
CA LYS A 54 10.64 16.24 28.38
C LYS A 54 10.65 15.46 29.70
N GLY A 55 11.78 14.86 30.04
CA GLY A 55 11.90 14.06 31.26
C GLY A 55 11.44 12.61 31.07
N LYS A 56 11.21 11.91 32.18
CA LYS A 56 10.96 10.48 32.20
C LYS A 56 9.54 10.13 31.75
N PRO A 57 9.36 9.21 30.79
CA PRO A 57 8.04 8.72 30.38
C PRO A 57 7.41 7.82 31.46
N HIS A 58 6.11 7.55 31.33
CA HIS A 58 5.34 6.83 32.35
C HIS A 58 5.65 5.32 32.45
N LEU A 59 5.91 4.66 31.31
CA LEU A 59 6.19 3.22 31.30
C LEU A 59 7.67 2.95 31.59
N LYS A 60 7.95 2.03 32.51
CA LYS A 60 9.32 1.60 32.84
C LYS A 60 9.95 0.74 31.76
N LYS A 61 9.15 0.08 30.94
CA LYS A 61 9.59 -0.80 29.87
C LYS A 61 8.46 -0.97 28.84
N ILE A 62 8.82 -1.04 27.55
CA ILE A 62 7.94 -1.43 26.46
C ILE A 62 8.58 -2.66 25.81
N THR A 63 7.78 -3.67 25.47
CA THR A 63 8.25 -4.83 24.70
C THR A 63 7.31 -5.10 23.56
N ALA A 64 7.81 -5.05 22.33
CA ALA A 64 7.11 -5.55 21.15
C ALA A 64 7.52 -6.99 20.87
N SER A 65 6.54 -7.88 20.78
CA SER A 65 6.76 -9.30 20.50
C SER A 65 6.17 -9.70 19.16
N VAL A 66 6.88 -10.52 18.40
CA VAL A 66 6.38 -11.13 17.17
C VAL A 66 5.42 -12.25 17.55
N ILE A 67 4.19 -12.16 17.04
CA ILE A 67 3.18 -13.22 17.23
C ILE A 67 2.58 -13.62 15.88
N THR A 68 2.11 -14.86 15.79
CA THR A 68 1.44 -15.31 14.56
C THR A 68 0.06 -14.66 14.44
N PRO A 69 -0.41 -14.31 13.24
CA PRO A 69 -1.75 -13.78 13.06
C PRO A 69 -2.85 -14.67 13.66
N ALA A 70 -2.66 -15.99 13.67
CA ALA A 70 -3.63 -16.93 14.24
C ALA A 70 -3.77 -16.82 15.77
N SER A 71 -2.71 -16.42 16.48
CA SER A 71 -2.70 -16.31 17.94
C SER A 71 -3.25 -14.98 18.46
N VAL A 72 -3.43 -13.96 17.61
CA VAL A 72 -3.86 -12.61 18.00
C VAL A 72 -5.19 -12.63 18.76
N ALA A 73 -6.21 -13.30 18.22
CA ALA A 73 -7.54 -13.34 18.85
C ALA A 73 -7.50 -13.98 20.25
N GLN A 74 -6.76 -15.06 20.43
CA GLN A 74 -6.59 -15.72 21.72
C GLN A 74 -5.81 -14.84 22.70
N SER A 75 -4.78 -14.16 22.22
CA SER A 75 -3.94 -13.26 23.04
C SER A 75 -4.75 -12.05 23.55
N ILE A 76 -5.67 -11.54 22.75
CA ILE A 76 -6.60 -10.48 23.16
C ILE A 76 -7.55 -10.99 24.26
N LYS A 77 -8.17 -12.13 24.04
CA LYS A 77 -9.12 -12.73 25.01
C LYS A 77 -8.49 -13.07 26.36
N SER A 78 -7.19 -13.41 26.36
CA SER A 78 -6.44 -13.69 27.57
C SER A 78 -5.73 -12.49 28.18
N ASN A 79 -5.94 -11.27 27.65
CA ASN A 79 -5.27 -10.02 28.07
C ASN A 79 -3.74 -10.16 28.11
N LYS A 80 -3.16 -10.91 27.18
CA LYS A 80 -1.71 -11.19 27.15
C LYS A 80 -0.89 -9.98 26.66
N PHE A 81 -1.51 -9.07 25.92
CA PHE A 81 -0.88 -7.86 25.38
C PHE A 81 -1.67 -6.62 25.74
N ASP A 82 -0.95 -5.53 25.93
CA ASP A 82 -1.56 -4.23 26.19
C ASP A 82 -2.05 -3.56 24.92
N VAL A 83 -1.35 -3.77 23.80
CA VAL A 83 -1.72 -3.27 22.48
C VAL A 83 -1.41 -4.32 21.43
N THR A 84 -2.34 -4.57 20.53
CA THR A 84 -2.10 -5.40 19.35
C THR A 84 -2.97 -4.96 18.18
N GLN A 85 -2.43 -5.07 16.97
CA GLN A 85 -3.21 -4.84 15.76
C GLN A 85 -4.04 -6.09 15.43
N VAL A 86 -5.27 -5.87 14.99
CA VAL A 86 -6.26 -6.89 14.68
C VAL A 86 -6.46 -6.95 13.17
N SER A 87 -6.42 -8.15 12.58
CA SER A 87 -6.79 -8.30 11.19
C SER A 87 -8.31 -8.21 10.99
N ASN A 88 -8.73 -7.68 9.83
CA ASN A 88 -10.15 -7.52 9.51
C ASN A 88 -10.92 -8.84 9.54
N SER A 89 -10.29 -9.96 9.21
CA SER A 89 -10.89 -11.28 9.26
C SER A 89 -11.13 -11.81 10.69
N GLN A 90 -10.41 -11.28 11.69
CA GLN A 90 -10.55 -11.70 13.10
C GLN A 90 -11.52 -10.81 13.87
N TRP A 91 -11.81 -9.61 13.37
CA TRP A 91 -12.66 -8.62 14.03
C TRP A 91 -14.00 -9.19 14.55
N PRO A 92 -14.80 -9.96 13.79
CA PRO A 92 -16.05 -10.51 14.28
C PRO A 92 -15.92 -11.37 15.54
N ASN A 93 -14.78 -12.02 15.73
CA ASN A 93 -14.54 -12.98 16.82
C ASN A 93 -14.03 -12.32 18.10
N ILE A 94 -13.65 -11.03 18.04
CA ILE A 94 -13.01 -10.33 19.17
C ILE A 94 -13.71 -9.03 19.56
N LYS A 95 -14.57 -8.50 18.70
CA LYS A 95 -15.37 -7.32 19.04
C LYS A 95 -16.16 -7.58 20.32
N GLY A 96 -16.11 -6.63 21.26
CA GLY A 96 -16.80 -6.78 22.55
C GLY A 96 -16.06 -7.63 23.59
N THR A 97 -14.78 -8.00 23.37
CA THR A 97 -13.96 -8.64 24.42
C THR A 97 -13.87 -7.74 25.64
N LYS A 98 -14.23 -8.26 26.83
CA LYS A 98 -14.15 -7.52 28.09
C LYS A 98 -12.72 -7.15 28.44
N GLY A 99 -12.51 -5.97 29.03
CA GLY A 99 -11.19 -5.50 29.43
C GLY A 99 -10.35 -4.93 28.27
N VAL A 100 -10.94 -4.76 27.09
CA VAL A 100 -10.26 -4.28 25.89
C VAL A 100 -11.06 -3.15 25.24
N ASN A 101 -10.38 -2.05 24.97
CA ASN A 101 -10.89 -0.96 24.13
C ASN A 101 -10.38 -1.17 22.69
N PHE A 102 -11.22 -0.80 21.72
CA PHE A 102 -10.83 -0.86 20.30
C PHE A 102 -10.81 0.55 19.72
N ILE A 103 -9.70 0.89 19.08
CA ILE A 103 -9.59 2.10 18.28
C ILE A 103 -9.32 1.71 16.83
N ALA A 104 -9.82 2.54 15.91
CA ALA A 104 -9.66 2.33 14.50
C ALA A 104 -9.20 3.62 13.82
N ASN A 105 -8.35 3.50 12.83
CA ASN A 105 -7.99 4.59 11.92
C ASN A 105 -7.93 4.10 10.49
N ILE A 106 -8.08 5.02 9.55
CA ILE A 106 -7.83 4.75 8.15
C ILE A 106 -6.40 5.22 7.86
N PRO A 107 -5.46 4.29 7.54
CA PRO A 107 -4.09 4.66 7.26
C PRO A 107 -3.97 5.43 5.93
N LEU A 108 -2.92 6.24 5.79
CA LEU A 108 -2.50 6.79 4.50
C LEU A 108 -1.89 5.66 3.65
N SER A 109 -2.77 4.84 3.09
CA SER A 109 -2.39 3.70 2.27
C SER A 109 -3.50 3.35 1.29
N TYR A 110 -3.18 2.56 0.28
CA TYR A 110 -4.17 1.95 -0.59
C TYR A 110 -3.61 0.69 -1.26
N SER A 111 -4.50 -0.26 -1.57
CA SER A 111 -4.21 -1.33 -2.51
C SER A 111 -4.61 -0.91 -3.93
N TYR A 112 -3.91 -1.43 -4.91
CA TYR A 112 -4.11 -1.08 -6.31
C TYR A 112 -3.85 -2.26 -7.24
N LEU A 113 -4.44 -2.23 -8.42
CA LEU A 113 -4.11 -3.08 -9.54
C LEU A 113 -3.21 -2.30 -10.49
N GLY A 114 -1.98 -2.76 -10.69
CA GLY A 114 -1.02 -2.20 -11.63
C GLY A 114 -0.90 -3.05 -12.89
N PHE A 115 -0.73 -2.40 -14.04
CA PHE A 115 -0.55 -3.06 -15.34
C PHE A 115 0.86 -2.84 -15.86
N LYS A 116 1.57 -3.90 -16.18
CA LYS A 116 2.93 -3.83 -16.74
C LYS A 116 2.89 -3.39 -18.20
N VAL A 117 3.38 -2.18 -18.47
CA VAL A 117 3.42 -1.60 -19.82
C VAL A 117 4.83 -1.25 -20.29
N GLY A 118 5.86 -1.65 -19.55
CA GLY A 118 7.25 -1.33 -19.87
C GLY A 118 8.24 -2.00 -18.95
N LYS A 119 9.43 -1.41 -18.86
CA LYS A 119 10.52 -1.86 -18.00
C LYS A 119 11.30 -0.68 -17.42
N TRP A 120 12.06 -0.93 -16.38
CA TRP A 120 13.07 0.00 -15.87
C TRP A 120 14.32 -0.07 -16.77
N ASP A 121 14.79 1.06 -17.27
CA ASP A 121 16.07 1.19 -17.97
C ASP A 121 17.12 1.69 -16.97
N ALA A 122 17.94 0.76 -16.47
CA ALA A 122 18.96 1.09 -15.47
C ALA A 122 20.06 2.01 -16.01
N ALA A 123 20.35 1.96 -17.31
CA ALA A 123 21.36 2.81 -17.93
C ALA A 123 20.90 4.27 -18.01
N LYS A 124 19.60 4.50 -18.20
CA LYS A 124 19.01 5.84 -18.25
C LYS A 124 18.48 6.32 -16.89
N GLY A 125 18.29 5.40 -15.91
CA GLY A 125 17.65 5.70 -14.64
C GLY A 125 16.19 6.11 -14.80
N GLU A 126 15.45 5.50 -15.73
CA GLU A 126 14.06 5.85 -16.02
C GLU A 126 13.20 4.66 -16.46
N ASN A 127 11.90 4.84 -16.36
CA ASN A 127 10.92 3.89 -16.88
C ASN A 127 10.76 4.07 -18.40
N VAL A 128 10.66 2.97 -19.13
CA VAL A 128 10.49 2.96 -20.60
C VAL A 128 9.31 2.08 -20.96
N MET A 129 8.34 2.65 -21.70
CA MET A 129 7.17 1.89 -22.15
C MET A 129 7.52 0.96 -23.33
N ASN A 130 6.86 -0.20 -23.34
CA ASN A 130 6.85 -1.12 -24.46
C ASN A 130 5.51 -1.04 -25.18
N LYS A 131 5.51 -0.59 -26.44
CA LYS A 131 4.32 -0.45 -27.27
C LYS A 131 3.61 -1.79 -27.52
N ASP A 132 4.36 -2.90 -27.49
CA ASP A 132 3.86 -4.25 -27.74
C ASP A 132 3.42 -4.98 -26.46
N ALA A 133 3.53 -4.35 -25.30
CA ALA A 133 3.06 -4.95 -24.06
C ALA A 133 1.54 -5.21 -24.12
N LYS A 134 1.11 -6.41 -23.73
CA LYS A 134 -0.32 -6.78 -23.69
C LYS A 134 -1.17 -5.75 -22.98
N MET A 135 -0.67 -5.20 -21.89
CA MET A 135 -1.37 -4.23 -21.04
C MET A 135 -1.27 -2.79 -21.57
N ASN A 136 -0.63 -2.54 -22.72
CA ASN A 136 -0.58 -1.19 -23.31
C ASN A 136 -1.94 -0.75 -23.91
N ASN A 137 -2.84 -1.68 -24.19
CA ASN A 137 -4.19 -1.37 -24.65
C ASN A 137 -5.07 -0.83 -23.50
N ARG A 138 -5.46 0.46 -23.58
CA ARG A 138 -6.28 1.12 -22.57
C ARG A 138 -7.62 0.43 -22.34
N SER A 139 -8.32 0.04 -23.42
CA SER A 139 -9.62 -0.61 -23.31
C SER A 139 -9.53 -1.95 -22.56
N LEU A 140 -8.42 -2.70 -22.72
CA LEU A 140 -8.18 -3.93 -21.97
C LEU A 140 -8.00 -3.62 -20.47
N ARG A 141 -7.19 -2.62 -20.12
CA ARG A 141 -7.00 -2.22 -18.71
C ARG A 141 -8.31 -1.78 -18.07
N GLN A 142 -9.06 -0.91 -18.74
CA GLN A 142 -10.36 -0.44 -18.25
C GLN A 142 -11.37 -1.60 -18.11
N ALA A 143 -11.41 -2.52 -19.07
CA ALA A 143 -12.29 -3.68 -19.01
C ALA A 143 -11.97 -4.59 -17.84
N ILE A 144 -10.68 -4.84 -17.57
CA ILE A 144 -10.23 -5.58 -16.39
C ILE A 144 -10.69 -4.89 -15.11
N ALA A 145 -10.56 -3.57 -15.02
CA ALA A 145 -11.00 -2.79 -13.87
C ALA A 145 -12.52 -2.87 -13.65
N TYR A 146 -13.34 -2.72 -14.71
CA TYR A 146 -14.80 -2.92 -14.63
C TYR A 146 -15.21 -4.36 -14.29
N GLY A 147 -14.35 -5.33 -14.52
CA GLY A 147 -14.58 -6.73 -14.17
C GLY A 147 -14.45 -7.04 -12.68
N MET A 148 -13.92 -6.14 -11.86
CA MET A 148 -13.70 -6.36 -10.43
C MET A 148 -14.88 -5.86 -9.59
N ASN A 149 -15.58 -6.78 -8.92
CA ASN A 149 -16.62 -6.42 -7.94
C ASN A 149 -15.99 -6.22 -6.55
N VAL A 150 -15.25 -5.13 -6.40
CA VAL A 150 -14.52 -4.78 -5.19
C VAL A 150 -15.45 -4.68 -3.99
N ASP A 151 -16.59 -4.00 -4.15
CA ASP A 151 -17.56 -3.77 -3.06
C ASP A 151 -18.13 -5.10 -2.52
N GLN A 152 -18.54 -6.02 -3.41
CA GLN A 152 -19.06 -7.32 -3.00
C GLN A 152 -17.99 -8.18 -2.33
N VAL A 153 -16.78 -8.19 -2.90
CA VAL A 153 -15.66 -8.99 -2.39
C VAL A 153 -15.29 -8.53 -0.98
N TYR A 154 -15.10 -7.24 -0.77
CA TYR A 154 -14.73 -6.75 0.56
C TYR A 154 -15.87 -6.82 1.57
N LYS A 155 -17.13 -6.64 1.16
CA LYS A 155 -18.29 -6.90 2.01
C LYS A 155 -18.26 -8.34 2.55
N ARG A 156 -17.89 -9.30 1.71
CA ARG A 156 -17.84 -10.73 2.08
C ARG A 156 -16.65 -11.07 2.98
N TYR A 157 -15.45 -10.52 2.69
CA TYR A 157 -14.21 -11.02 3.28
C TYR A 157 -13.58 -10.08 4.32
N SER A 158 -14.05 -8.83 4.45
CA SER A 158 -13.44 -7.85 5.37
C SER A 158 -14.35 -7.40 6.51
N SER A 159 -15.52 -8.00 6.67
CA SER A 159 -16.48 -7.64 7.74
C SER A 159 -16.85 -6.13 7.74
N GLY A 160 -16.85 -5.49 6.57
CA GLY A 160 -17.12 -4.06 6.43
C GLY A 160 -15.94 -3.14 6.75
N LEU A 161 -14.76 -3.70 7.03
CA LEU A 161 -13.56 -2.95 7.42
C LEU A 161 -12.66 -2.58 6.24
N SER A 162 -13.00 -2.98 5.04
CA SER A 162 -12.36 -2.52 3.81
C SER A 162 -13.40 -1.94 2.88
N PHE A 163 -13.02 -0.94 2.13
CA PHE A 163 -13.90 -0.21 1.23
C PHE A 163 -13.17 0.18 -0.04
N ARG A 164 -13.91 0.23 -1.14
CA ARG A 164 -13.39 0.67 -2.43
C ARG A 164 -13.00 2.15 -2.37
N ILE A 165 -11.91 2.48 -3.03
CA ILE A 165 -11.47 3.87 -3.22
C ILE A 165 -11.52 4.22 -4.70
N PRO A 166 -11.92 5.47 -5.05
CA PRO A 166 -12.07 5.87 -6.44
C PRO A 166 -10.78 6.41 -7.08
N THR A 167 -9.82 6.90 -6.28
CA THR A 167 -8.61 7.54 -6.77
C THR A 167 -7.36 7.08 -5.99
N LEU A 168 -6.18 7.40 -6.52
CA LEU A 168 -4.88 7.14 -5.90
C LEU A 168 -4.48 8.21 -4.86
N ILE A 169 -5.29 9.24 -4.69
CA ILE A 169 -5.12 10.25 -3.65
C ILE A 169 -6.18 9.99 -2.56
N PRO A 170 -5.79 9.52 -1.37
CA PRO A 170 -6.73 9.26 -0.27
C PRO A 170 -7.47 10.51 0.23
N LYS A 171 -8.69 10.30 0.73
CA LYS A 171 -9.52 11.38 1.31
C LYS A 171 -8.85 12.14 2.45
N GLN A 172 -7.91 11.53 3.14
CA GLN A 172 -7.15 12.14 4.24
C GLN A 172 -6.30 13.33 3.78
N PHE A 173 -6.03 13.45 2.48
CA PHE A 173 -5.34 14.61 1.90
C PHE A 173 -6.26 15.82 1.64
N GLY A 174 -7.48 15.79 2.16
CA GLY A 174 -8.41 16.93 2.13
C GLY A 174 -8.74 17.37 0.70
N ASP A 175 -8.52 18.65 0.40
CA ASP A 175 -8.88 19.26 -0.88
C ASP A 175 -8.14 18.67 -2.09
N TYR A 176 -7.00 18.02 -1.88
CA TYR A 176 -6.30 17.33 -2.96
C TYR A 176 -7.05 16.10 -3.48
N PHE A 177 -7.96 15.51 -2.68
CA PHE A 177 -8.82 14.43 -3.13
C PHE A 177 -9.94 14.93 -4.05
N ASP A 178 -10.02 14.40 -5.28
CA ASP A 178 -11.10 14.75 -6.20
C ASP A 178 -12.35 13.87 -6.00
N LYS A 179 -13.38 14.42 -5.38
CA LYS A 179 -14.68 13.77 -5.18
C LYS A 179 -15.47 13.47 -6.46
N ASN A 180 -15.10 14.11 -7.57
CA ASN A 180 -15.78 13.93 -8.87
C ASN A 180 -15.31 12.67 -9.60
N VAL A 181 -14.10 12.21 -9.35
CA VAL A 181 -13.60 10.93 -9.89
C VAL A 181 -14.33 9.79 -9.18
N LYS A 182 -15.03 8.96 -9.93
CA LYS A 182 -15.83 7.85 -9.39
C LYS A 182 -15.09 6.51 -9.41
N GLY A 183 -14.00 6.43 -10.16
CA GLY A 183 -13.25 5.20 -10.36
C GLY A 183 -14.07 4.12 -11.09
N TYR A 184 -13.57 2.90 -11.02
CA TYR A 184 -14.18 1.76 -11.68
C TYR A 184 -15.13 1.04 -10.72
N THR A 185 -16.43 1.05 -11.06
CA THR A 185 -17.45 0.22 -10.41
C THR A 185 -17.71 -1.02 -11.24
N TYR A 186 -18.05 -2.12 -10.60
CA TYR A 186 -18.31 -3.38 -11.28
C TYR A 186 -19.38 -3.24 -12.37
N ASN A 187 -18.98 -3.48 -13.63
CA ASN A 187 -19.84 -3.42 -14.80
C ASN A 187 -19.32 -4.31 -15.92
N ILE A 188 -19.70 -5.60 -15.86
CA ILE A 188 -19.29 -6.58 -16.89
C ILE A 188 -19.76 -6.18 -18.29
N LYS A 189 -20.95 -5.57 -18.43
CA LYS A 189 -21.47 -5.14 -19.73
C LYS A 189 -20.53 -4.12 -20.36
N LYS A 190 -20.22 -3.05 -19.63
CA LYS A 190 -19.29 -2.01 -20.09
C LYS A 190 -17.89 -2.57 -20.37
N GLY A 191 -17.39 -3.47 -19.53
CA GLY A 191 -16.12 -4.14 -19.75
C GLY A 191 -16.12 -4.96 -21.05
N ASN A 192 -17.16 -5.72 -21.32
CA ASN A 192 -17.30 -6.48 -22.57
C ASN A 192 -17.38 -5.55 -23.79
N GLU A 193 -18.16 -4.47 -23.74
CA GLU A 193 -18.25 -3.48 -24.82
C GLU A 193 -16.87 -2.87 -25.17
N LEU A 194 -16.06 -2.56 -24.16
CA LEU A 194 -14.69 -2.08 -24.35
C LEU A 194 -13.80 -3.11 -25.05
N LEU A 195 -13.88 -4.39 -24.63
CA LEU A 195 -13.13 -5.47 -25.24
C LEU A 195 -13.53 -5.72 -26.69
N ASP A 196 -14.85 -5.74 -26.96
CA ASP A 196 -15.39 -5.96 -28.31
C ASP A 196 -14.97 -4.84 -29.27
N LYS A 197 -15.11 -3.57 -28.86
CA LYS A 197 -14.68 -2.40 -29.64
C LYS A 197 -13.16 -2.39 -29.90
N ALA A 198 -12.37 -2.91 -28.95
CA ALA A 198 -10.92 -2.99 -29.10
C ALA A 198 -10.45 -4.27 -29.85
N GLY A 199 -11.37 -5.08 -30.38
CA GLY A 199 -11.06 -6.24 -31.21
C GLY A 199 -10.69 -7.52 -30.45
N TYR A 200 -10.91 -7.58 -29.13
CA TYR A 200 -10.72 -8.80 -28.35
C TYR A 200 -11.89 -9.76 -28.52
N LYS A 201 -11.95 -10.46 -29.65
CA LYS A 201 -13.04 -11.40 -29.99
C LYS A 201 -13.01 -12.65 -29.13
N LYS A 202 -14.18 -13.22 -28.79
CA LYS A 202 -14.28 -14.52 -28.14
C LYS A 202 -13.98 -15.65 -29.14
N LYS A 203 -13.12 -16.60 -28.72
CA LYS A 203 -12.87 -17.87 -29.43
C LYS A 203 -13.02 -18.99 -28.41
N GLY A 204 -14.16 -19.65 -28.41
CA GLY A 204 -14.56 -20.58 -27.33
C GLY A 204 -14.78 -19.84 -26.01
N THR A 205 -14.23 -20.35 -24.94
CA THR A 205 -14.37 -19.80 -23.58
C THR A 205 -13.64 -18.47 -23.39
N TYR A 206 -12.54 -18.24 -24.12
CA TYR A 206 -11.67 -17.10 -23.89
C TYR A 206 -11.59 -16.16 -25.09
N ARG A 207 -11.21 -14.92 -24.80
CA ARG A 207 -10.91 -13.91 -25.81
C ARG A 207 -9.51 -14.10 -26.35
N VAL A 208 -9.32 -13.68 -27.61
CA VAL A 208 -8.02 -13.58 -28.27
C VAL A 208 -7.62 -12.10 -28.38
N GLN A 209 -6.35 -11.85 -28.58
CA GLN A 209 -5.83 -10.52 -28.90
C GLN A 209 -6.35 -10.04 -30.25
N PRO A 210 -6.36 -8.73 -30.55
CA PRO A 210 -6.81 -8.20 -31.84
C PRO A 210 -6.08 -8.78 -33.05
N ASN A 211 -4.83 -9.23 -32.87
CA ASN A 211 -4.04 -9.93 -33.90
C ASN A 211 -4.33 -11.44 -34.00
N GLY A 212 -5.35 -11.94 -33.30
CA GLY A 212 -5.78 -13.35 -33.31
C GLY A 212 -4.97 -14.30 -32.39
N LYS A 213 -3.89 -13.82 -31.78
CA LYS A 213 -3.10 -14.66 -30.86
C LYS A 213 -3.87 -14.93 -29.55
N PRO A 214 -3.63 -16.06 -28.86
CA PRO A 214 -4.21 -16.33 -27.56
C PRO A 214 -3.92 -15.20 -26.55
N LEU A 215 -4.91 -14.86 -25.72
CA LEU A 215 -4.75 -13.88 -24.63
C LEU A 215 -4.71 -14.61 -23.31
N THR A 216 -3.51 -14.81 -22.77
CA THR A 216 -3.32 -15.22 -21.37
C THR A 216 -2.72 -14.05 -20.60
N ILE A 217 -3.29 -13.73 -19.45
CA ILE A 217 -2.89 -12.61 -18.59
C ILE A 217 -2.35 -13.20 -17.28
N HIS A 218 -1.11 -12.86 -16.93
CA HIS A 218 -0.48 -13.34 -15.71
C HIS A 218 -0.60 -12.28 -14.61
N LEU A 219 -1.23 -12.69 -13.50
CA LEU A 219 -1.46 -11.86 -12.32
C LEU A 219 -0.48 -12.22 -11.21
N ALA A 220 0.36 -11.30 -10.82
CA ALA A 220 1.15 -11.40 -9.61
C ALA A 220 0.35 -10.88 -8.41
N ALA A 221 0.27 -11.66 -7.33
CA ALA A 221 -0.36 -11.25 -6.08
C ALA A 221 0.35 -11.88 -4.88
N MET A 222 0.40 -11.13 -3.77
CA MET A 222 1.04 -11.59 -2.54
C MET A 222 0.14 -12.53 -1.75
N SER A 223 0.76 -13.52 -1.11
CA SER A 223 0.16 -14.23 0.02
C SER A 223 0.11 -13.30 1.25
N GLY A 224 -0.78 -13.60 2.18
CA GLY A 224 -0.93 -12.77 3.39
C GLY A 224 -1.95 -13.38 4.34
N SER A 225 -3.07 -12.71 4.54
CA SER A 225 -4.16 -13.24 5.36
C SER A 225 -4.85 -14.44 4.70
N LYS A 226 -5.53 -15.27 5.53
CA LYS A 226 -6.29 -16.44 5.04
C LYS A 226 -7.36 -16.12 4.00
N VAL A 227 -7.79 -14.86 3.91
CA VAL A 227 -8.81 -14.42 2.94
C VAL A 227 -8.21 -13.90 1.63
N GLN A 228 -6.90 -13.74 1.53
CA GLN A 228 -6.25 -13.18 0.35
C GLN A 228 -6.47 -14.05 -0.90
N GLU A 229 -6.25 -15.35 -0.76
CA GLU A 229 -6.43 -16.27 -1.89
C GLU A 229 -7.89 -16.33 -2.37
N PRO A 230 -8.92 -16.52 -1.49
CA PRO A 230 -10.31 -16.40 -1.90
C PRO A 230 -10.68 -15.09 -2.59
N ILE A 231 -10.11 -13.96 -2.17
CA ILE A 231 -10.33 -12.64 -2.82
C ILE A 231 -9.79 -12.67 -4.25
N ILE A 232 -8.56 -13.09 -4.44
CA ILE A 232 -7.92 -13.14 -5.76
C ILE A 232 -8.63 -14.14 -6.69
N GLN A 233 -8.98 -15.31 -6.21
CA GLN A 233 -9.73 -16.30 -6.98
C GLN A 233 -11.11 -15.79 -7.40
N ASN A 234 -11.76 -14.97 -6.55
CA ASN A 234 -13.03 -14.35 -6.90
C ASN A 234 -12.87 -13.40 -8.10
N TYR A 235 -11.83 -12.54 -8.10
CA TYR A 235 -11.55 -11.66 -9.24
C TYR A 235 -11.22 -12.46 -10.51
N ILE A 236 -10.43 -13.52 -10.42
CA ILE A 236 -10.12 -14.39 -11.57
C ILE A 236 -11.41 -15.00 -12.16
N GLN A 237 -12.36 -15.44 -11.32
CA GLN A 237 -13.64 -15.94 -11.77
C GLN A 237 -14.52 -14.86 -12.42
N GLN A 238 -14.48 -13.63 -11.91
CA GLN A 238 -15.20 -12.50 -12.52
C GLN A 238 -14.64 -12.17 -13.90
N TRP A 239 -13.32 -12.11 -14.07
CA TRP A 239 -12.67 -11.91 -15.37
C TRP A 239 -12.93 -13.06 -16.34
N LYS A 240 -12.99 -14.30 -15.85
CA LYS A 240 -13.37 -15.46 -16.66
C LYS A 240 -14.77 -15.32 -17.27
N LYS A 241 -15.74 -14.74 -16.54
CA LYS A 241 -17.08 -14.43 -17.07
C LYS A 241 -17.05 -13.47 -18.26
N MET A 242 -16.03 -12.62 -18.34
CA MET A 242 -15.78 -11.73 -19.47
C MET A 242 -14.99 -12.38 -20.61
N GLY A 243 -14.59 -13.65 -20.44
CA GLY A 243 -13.74 -14.36 -21.39
C GLY A 243 -12.26 -14.02 -21.28
N LEU A 244 -11.80 -13.43 -20.17
CA LEU A 244 -10.39 -13.17 -19.92
C LEU A 244 -9.74 -14.38 -19.24
N ASN A 245 -8.67 -14.91 -19.83
CA ASN A 245 -7.89 -16.01 -19.28
C ASN A 245 -6.81 -15.46 -18.35
N VAL A 246 -7.18 -15.20 -17.09
CA VAL A 246 -6.24 -14.72 -16.07
C VAL A 246 -5.72 -15.91 -15.25
N LYS A 247 -4.39 -15.98 -15.11
CA LYS A 247 -3.70 -17.01 -14.33
C LYS A 247 -2.76 -16.35 -13.31
N LEU A 248 -2.63 -16.95 -12.14
CA LEU A 248 -1.61 -16.51 -11.20
C LEU A 248 -0.21 -16.75 -11.76
N THR A 249 0.68 -15.79 -11.61
CA THR A 249 2.11 -15.94 -11.88
C THR A 249 2.67 -17.05 -10.98
N GLY A 250 3.32 -18.04 -11.59
CA GLY A 250 3.81 -19.21 -10.87
C GLY A 250 2.71 -20.11 -10.28
N GLY A 251 1.43 -19.94 -10.69
CA GLY A 251 0.30 -20.78 -10.29
C GLY A 251 -0.21 -20.57 -8.86
N ARG A 252 0.38 -19.66 -8.07
CA ARG A 252 0.05 -19.43 -6.67
C ARG A 252 0.31 -17.99 -6.23
N LEU A 253 -0.21 -17.60 -5.06
CA LEU A 253 0.19 -16.38 -4.38
C LEU A 253 1.67 -16.47 -3.94
N MET A 254 2.36 -15.36 -3.98
CA MET A 254 3.78 -15.28 -3.69
C MET A 254 4.06 -14.69 -2.31
N GLU A 255 5.14 -15.12 -1.68
CA GLU A 255 5.73 -14.43 -0.55
C GLU A 255 6.17 -13.01 -0.98
N MET A 256 6.17 -12.07 -0.03
CA MET A 256 6.36 -10.64 -0.28
C MET A 256 7.65 -10.33 -1.06
N ASN A 257 8.78 -10.90 -0.65
CA ASN A 257 10.06 -10.62 -1.32
C ASN A 257 10.08 -11.18 -2.75
N SER A 258 9.55 -12.40 -2.94
CA SER A 258 9.43 -13.01 -4.28
C SER A 258 8.49 -12.23 -5.19
N PHE A 259 7.43 -11.65 -4.64
CA PHE A 259 6.51 -10.79 -5.38
C PHE A 259 7.21 -9.51 -5.84
N TYR A 260 7.87 -8.80 -4.92
CA TYR A 260 8.56 -7.57 -5.28
C TYR A 260 9.73 -7.83 -6.22
N ASP A 261 10.49 -8.91 -6.03
CA ASP A 261 11.57 -9.29 -6.95
C ASP A 261 11.03 -9.41 -8.39
N LYS A 262 9.93 -10.14 -8.60
CA LYS A 262 9.34 -10.27 -9.93
C LYS A 262 8.79 -8.96 -10.50
N VAL A 263 8.10 -8.16 -9.68
CA VAL A 263 7.47 -6.92 -10.12
C VAL A 263 8.50 -5.82 -10.40
N GLN A 264 9.53 -5.69 -9.55
CA GLN A 264 10.60 -4.70 -9.70
C GLN A 264 11.53 -5.01 -10.86
N ASN A 265 11.86 -6.27 -11.07
CA ASN A 265 12.76 -6.71 -12.14
C ASN A 265 12.02 -6.97 -13.46
N ASP A 266 10.78 -6.51 -13.58
CA ASP A 266 10.00 -6.55 -14.82
C ASP A 266 9.91 -7.95 -15.44
N SER A 267 9.66 -8.96 -14.58
CA SER A 267 9.59 -10.36 -14.98
C SER A 267 8.57 -10.57 -16.10
N LYS A 268 8.95 -11.32 -17.15
CA LYS A 268 8.13 -11.56 -18.35
C LYS A 268 6.82 -12.31 -18.08
N ASP A 269 6.75 -12.99 -16.94
CA ASP A 269 5.55 -13.71 -16.48
C ASP A 269 4.65 -12.87 -15.56
N VAL A 270 4.78 -11.53 -15.61
CA VAL A 270 3.90 -10.58 -14.91
C VAL A 270 3.32 -9.60 -15.91
N ASP A 271 2.02 -9.68 -16.16
CA ASP A 271 1.28 -8.73 -16.99
C ASP A 271 0.57 -7.68 -16.15
N MET A 272 0.05 -8.09 -14.99
CA MET A 272 -0.56 -7.21 -14.00
C MET A 272 -0.29 -7.71 -12.59
N PHE A 273 -0.46 -6.85 -11.60
CA PHE A 273 -0.18 -7.18 -10.21
C PHE A 273 -1.09 -6.41 -9.25
N ILE A 274 -1.37 -7.01 -8.10
CA ILE A 274 -2.06 -6.33 -6.99
C ILE A 274 -1.02 -5.99 -5.93
N GLY A 275 -0.78 -4.70 -5.77
CA GLY A 275 0.14 -4.14 -4.80
C GLY A 275 -0.56 -3.22 -3.81
N ALA A 276 0.22 -2.69 -2.86
CA ALA A 276 -0.23 -1.69 -1.92
C ALA A 276 0.87 -0.68 -1.63
N TRP A 277 0.48 0.55 -1.35
CA TRP A 277 1.37 1.61 -0.89
C TRP A 277 0.98 2.09 0.50
N SER A 278 1.98 2.27 1.34
CA SER A 278 1.90 3.15 2.50
C SER A 278 2.47 4.50 2.09
N LEU A 279 1.69 5.55 2.23
CA LEU A 279 2.03 6.89 1.77
C LEU A 279 2.66 7.70 2.89
N SER A 280 3.48 8.68 2.52
CA SER A 280 3.96 9.73 3.41
C SER A 280 2.85 10.77 3.68
N SER A 281 3.13 11.76 4.51
CA SER A 281 2.24 12.92 4.72
C SER A 281 2.26 13.91 3.53
N GLU A 282 3.26 13.83 2.65
CA GLU A 282 3.30 14.60 1.41
C GLU A 282 2.41 13.92 0.36
N PRO A 283 1.39 14.63 -0.17
CA PRO A 283 0.43 14.05 -1.10
C PRO A 283 0.94 13.89 -2.53
N SER A 284 2.10 14.48 -2.89
CA SER A 284 2.60 14.41 -4.27
C SER A 284 2.82 12.96 -4.73
N PRO A 285 2.26 12.57 -5.88
CA PRO A 285 2.45 11.22 -6.42
C PRO A 285 3.74 11.08 -7.25
N GLN A 286 4.61 12.08 -7.26
CA GLN A 286 5.83 12.16 -8.06
C GLN A 286 6.74 10.95 -7.85
N ASP A 287 7.03 10.59 -6.60
CA ASP A 287 7.95 9.50 -6.25
C ASP A 287 7.43 8.12 -6.62
N LEU A 288 6.12 7.99 -6.83
CA LEU A 288 5.48 6.71 -7.18
C LEU A 288 5.20 6.56 -8.67
N TYR A 289 5.00 7.67 -9.41
CA TYR A 289 4.45 7.59 -10.76
C TYR A 289 5.17 8.44 -11.81
N SER A 290 6.27 9.12 -11.49
CA SER A 290 7.04 9.85 -12.49
C SER A 290 7.86 8.90 -13.40
N ALA A 291 8.36 9.45 -14.49
CA ALA A 291 9.22 8.73 -15.42
C ALA A 291 10.51 8.20 -14.74
N LYS A 292 11.04 8.94 -13.77
CA LYS A 292 12.26 8.58 -13.04
C LYS A 292 11.99 7.86 -11.71
N ALA A 293 10.72 7.64 -11.35
CA ALA A 293 10.39 6.94 -10.11
C ALA A 293 10.64 5.43 -10.25
N PRO A 294 11.58 4.83 -9.49
CA PRO A 294 11.82 3.39 -9.53
C PRO A 294 10.60 2.59 -9.03
N PHE A 295 9.75 3.23 -8.23
CA PHE A 295 8.51 2.67 -7.70
C PHE A 295 7.33 2.71 -8.68
N ASN A 296 7.47 3.33 -9.87
CA ASN A 296 6.48 3.22 -10.93
C ASN A 296 6.49 1.81 -11.54
N TYR A 297 6.03 0.84 -10.75
CA TYR A 297 6.07 -0.58 -11.15
C TYR A 297 5.23 -0.91 -12.38
N SER A 298 4.27 -0.07 -12.75
CA SER A 298 3.55 -0.19 -14.02
C SER A 298 4.39 0.24 -15.22
N ARG A 299 5.47 1.01 -15.01
CA ARG A 299 6.41 1.48 -16.02
C ARG A 299 5.80 2.37 -17.09
N PHE A 300 4.66 3.02 -16.81
CA PHE A 300 4.08 3.97 -17.75
C PHE A 300 4.81 5.31 -17.73
N VAL A 301 5.00 5.86 -18.92
CA VAL A 301 5.58 7.18 -19.12
C VAL A 301 4.83 7.87 -20.25
N THR A 302 4.17 8.98 -19.94
CA THR A 302 3.49 9.81 -20.95
C THR A 302 3.80 11.27 -20.68
N LYS A 303 3.77 12.08 -21.74
CA LYS A 303 3.97 13.53 -21.61
C LYS A 303 2.94 14.15 -20.67
N GLU A 304 1.65 13.76 -20.79
CA GLU A 304 0.56 14.31 -19.96
C GLU A 304 0.79 14.00 -18.46
N ASN A 305 1.20 12.76 -18.13
CA ASN A 305 1.54 12.43 -16.75
C ASN A 305 2.72 13.26 -16.22
N THR A 306 3.78 13.39 -17.02
CA THR A 306 4.98 14.14 -16.64
C THR A 306 4.65 15.61 -16.40
N ASP A 307 3.89 16.23 -17.31
CA ASP A 307 3.49 17.63 -17.19
C ASP A 307 2.63 17.87 -15.95
N LEU A 308 1.65 17.00 -15.67
CA LEU A 308 0.77 17.12 -14.50
C LEU A 308 1.55 16.96 -13.19
N LEU A 309 2.47 15.99 -13.12
CA LEU A 309 3.32 15.78 -11.93
C LEU A 309 4.25 16.98 -11.69
N ASN A 310 4.88 17.49 -12.74
CA ASN A 310 5.71 18.68 -12.64
C ASN A 310 4.90 19.91 -12.22
N ASP A 311 3.67 20.08 -12.69
CA ASP A 311 2.79 21.16 -12.28
C ASP A 311 2.42 21.08 -10.79
N ILE A 312 2.16 19.86 -10.27
CA ILE A 312 1.84 19.61 -8.85
C ILE A 312 2.96 20.09 -7.91
N ASP A 313 4.22 19.97 -8.34
CA ASP A 313 5.40 20.29 -7.53
C ASP A 313 6.16 21.54 -8.05
N SER A 314 5.54 22.32 -8.94
CA SER A 314 6.14 23.55 -9.47
C SER A 314 6.07 24.71 -8.46
N GLN A 315 6.82 25.79 -8.74
CA GLN A 315 6.69 27.06 -7.97
C GLN A 315 5.26 27.61 -7.98
N LYS A 316 4.48 27.38 -9.06
CA LYS A 316 3.07 27.79 -9.10
C LYS A 316 2.22 27.06 -8.07
N ALA A 317 2.64 25.90 -7.61
CA ALA A 317 1.96 25.08 -6.61
C ALA A 317 2.01 25.67 -5.18
N PHE A 318 2.82 26.72 -4.92
CA PHE A 318 2.67 27.53 -3.71
C PHE A 318 1.30 28.22 -3.63
N ASN A 319 0.63 28.41 -4.78
CA ASN A 319 -0.79 28.73 -4.81
C ASN A 319 -1.60 27.45 -4.61
N ASN A 320 -2.22 27.29 -3.43
CA ASN A 320 -2.95 26.07 -3.08
C ASN A 320 -4.07 25.73 -4.08
N SER A 321 -4.83 26.73 -4.56
CA SER A 321 -5.92 26.49 -5.53
C SER A 321 -5.38 25.94 -6.86
N TYR A 322 -4.21 26.42 -7.29
CA TYR A 322 -3.53 25.86 -8.46
C TYR A 322 -3.09 24.43 -8.22
N ARG A 323 -2.45 24.15 -7.08
CA ARG A 323 -2.00 22.80 -6.71
C ARG A 323 -3.16 21.82 -6.65
N VAL A 324 -4.24 22.17 -5.96
CA VAL A 324 -5.49 21.37 -5.88
C VAL A 324 -6.04 21.06 -7.28
N LYS A 325 -6.14 22.08 -8.16
CA LYS A 325 -6.58 21.88 -9.55
C LYS A 325 -5.72 20.84 -10.27
N LYS A 326 -4.39 20.88 -10.10
CA LYS A 326 -3.47 19.95 -10.76
C LYS A 326 -3.58 18.53 -10.20
N PHE A 327 -3.79 18.37 -8.91
CA PHE A 327 -4.11 17.07 -8.30
C PHE A 327 -5.41 16.47 -8.87
N HIS A 328 -6.45 17.28 -9.03
CA HIS A 328 -7.71 16.81 -9.61
C HIS A 328 -7.54 16.39 -11.08
N GLN A 329 -6.82 17.19 -11.88
CA GLN A 329 -6.50 16.85 -13.27
C GLN A 329 -5.70 15.54 -13.36
N TRP A 330 -4.72 15.34 -12.49
CA TRP A 330 -3.93 14.11 -12.45
C TRP A 330 -4.78 12.88 -12.09
N GLN A 331 -5.68 13.00 -11.12
CA GLN A 331 -6.58 11.91 -10.74
C GLN A 331 -7.54 11.54 -11.88
N ALA A 332 -8.10 12.54 -12.58
CA ALA A 332 -8.94 12.30 -13.76
C ALA A 332 -8.16 11.63 -14.90
N TYR A 333 -6.91 12.04 -15.11
CA TYR A 333 -6.00 11.41 -16.07
C TYR A 333 -5.73 9.95 -15.72
N MET A 334 -5.39 9.65 -14.44
CA MET A 334 -5.10 8.29 -14.00
C MET A 334 -6.33 7.37 -14.10
N ASP A 335 -7.51 7.88 -13.77
CA ASP A 335 -8.77 7.15 -13.95
C ASP A 335 -9.03 6.85 -15.44
N LYS A 336 -8.86 7.81 -16.32
CA LYS A 336 -9.02 7.65 -17.77
C LYS A 336 -8.03 6.65 -18.36
N GLU A 337 -6.76 6.73 -18.02
CA GLU A 337 -5.71 5.90 -18.61
C GLU A 337 -5.59 4.52 -17.98
N ALA A 338 -5.99 4.37 -16.73
CA ALA A 338 -6.02 3.09 -16.00
C ALA A 338 -4.69 2.32 -15.99
N TYR A 339 -3.54 2.99 -15.98
CA TYR A 339 -2.24 2.30 -15.79
C TYR A 339 -2.12 1.68 -14.40
N VAL A 340 -2.68 2.37 -13.43
CA VAL A 340 -2.83 1.95 -12.04
C VAL A 340 -4.26 2.23 -11.62
N VAL A 341 -4.96 1.20 -11.17
CA VAL A 341 -6.36 1.30 -10.75
C VAL A 341 -6.41 1.17 -9.23
N PRO A 342 -6.88 2.19 -8.50
CA PRO A 342 -7.09 2.09 -7.06
C PRO A 342 -8.14 1.00 -6.78
N VAL A 343 -7.88 0.19 -5.75
CA VAL A 343 -8.79 -0.91 -5.37
C VAL A 343 -9.48 -0.59 -4.06
N ALA A 344 -8.73 -0.56 -2.96
CA ALA A 344 -9.33 -0.41 -1.65
C ALA A 344 -8.39 0.19 -0.62
N ASN A 345 -8.99 0.70 0.44
CA ASN A 345 -8.34 0.95 1.72
C ASN A 345 -9.07 0.18 2.82
N SER A 346 -8.44 0.04 3.98
CA SER A 346 -8.97 -0.71 5.11
C SER A 346 -8.75 0.05 6.42
N TYR A 347 -9.64 -0.15 7.38
CA TYR A 347 -9.38 0.28 8.74
C TYR A 347 -8.28 -0.57 9.37
N ASN A 348 -7.32 0.08 10.01
CA ASN A 348 -6.48 -0.54 11.02
C ASN A 348 -7.25 -0.55 12.32
N ILE A 349 -7.33 -1.70 12.98
CA ILE A 349 -7.96 -1.85 14.29
C ILE A 349 -6.89 -2.24 15.29
N TYR A 350 -6.88 -1.55 16.42
CA TYR A 350 -6.02 -1.86 17.54
C TYR A 350 -6.89 -2.23 18.75
N ALA A 351 -6.57 -3.38 19.33
CA ALA A 351 -7.08 -3.80 20.62
C ALA A 351 -6.13 -3.29 21.70
N ILE A 352 -6.68 -2.59 22.68
CA ILE A 352 -5.93 -1.87 23.71
C ILE A 352 -6.48 -2.30 25.07
N ASN A 353 -5.59 -2.72 25.98
CA ASN A 353 -5.94 -2.99 27.36
C ASN A 353 -6.61 -1.74 27.97
N ASN A 354 -7.79 -1.89 28.53
CA ASN A 354 -8.59 -0.78 29.07
C ASN A 354 -7.96 -0.06 30.28
N LYS A 355 -6.95 -0.67 30.89
CA LYS A 355 -6.12 -0.05 31.94
C LYS A 355 -5.04 0.88 31.39
N LEU A 356 -4.77 0.83 30.05
CA LEU A 356 -3.77 1.69 29.41
C LEU A 356 -4.40 3.06 29.14
N THR A 357 -3.71 4.12 29.52
CA THR A 357 -4.10 5.52 29.31
C THR A 357 -3.14 6.22 28.38
N GLY A 358 -3.57 7.32 27.75
CA GLY A 358 -2.74 8.15 26.88
C GLY A 358 -2.43 7.54 25.50
N TYR A 359 -2.90 6.34 25.18
CA TYR A 359 -2.76 5.76 23.87
C TYR A 359 -3.77 6.38 22.90
N SER A 360 -3.29 7.14 21.93
CA SER A 360 -4.13 7.80 20.92
C SER A 360 -3.47 7.77 19.55
N LEU A 361 -4.29 7.63 18.51
CA LEU A 361 -3.89 7.76 17.10
C LEU A 361 -4.42 9.06 16.47
N GLU A 362 -5.08 9.92 17.25
CA GLU A 362 -5.49 11.25 16.79
C GLU A 362 -4.26 12.09 16.43
N PRO A 363 -4.26 12.79 15.28
CA PRO A 363 -3.08 13.56 14.83
C PRO A 363 -2.53 14.54 15.86
N SER A 364 -3.40 15.21 16.63
CA SER A 364 -3.02 16.15 17.69
C SER A 364 -2.43 15.52 18.95
N LYS A 365 -2.63 14.22 19.15
CA LYS A 365 -2.23 13.46 20.36
C LYS A 365 -1.26 12.32 20.04
N SER A 366 -0.86 12.16 18.78
CA SER A 366 0.02 11.10 18.30
C SER A 366 1.30 11.68 17.70
N MET A 367 2.20 10.82 17.23
CA MET A 367 3.39 11.22 16.49
C MET A 367 3.13 11.36 14.98
N GLY A 368 1.87 11.23 14.54
CA GLY A 368 1.50 11.13 13.14
C GLY A 368 1.69 9.71 12.57
N GLY A 369 1.31 9.51 11.31
CA GLY A 369 1.51 8.22 10.62
C GLY A 369 0.85 6.99 11.27
N GLY A 370 -0.10 7.19 12.19
CA GLY A 370 -0.74 6.10 12.94
C GLY A 370 0.08 5.55 14.12
N PHE A 371 1.09 6.30 14.58
CA PHE A 371 1.90 5.94 15.75
C PHE A 371 1.49 6.74 16.99
N PRO A 372 1.24 6.09 18.15
CA PRO A 372 0.94 6.78 19.39
C PRO A 372 2.18 7.52 19.91
N ASN A 373 1.96 8.58 20.70
CA ASN A 373 3.03 9.21 21.44
C ASN A 373 3.29 8.46 22.74
N TRP A 374 4.23 7.53 22.70
CA TRP A 374 4.56 6.65 23.82
C TRP A 374 5.00 7.37 25.09
N TYR A 375 5.41 8.63 25.01
CA TYR A 375 5.74 9.45 26.18
C TYR A 375 4.57 9.59 27.15
N TYR A 376 3.35 9.74 26.61
CA TYR A 376 2.12 9.93 27.41
C TYR A 376 1.39 8.64 27.74
N VAL A 377 1.85 7.51 27.25
CA VAL A 377 1.20 6.21 27.49
C VAL A 377 1.59 5.69 28.87
N GLY A 378 0.61 5.32 29.66
CA GLY A 378 0.80 4.77 31.01
C GLY A 378 -0.36 3.89 31.44
N TYR A 379 -0.32 3.39 32.66
CA TYR A 379 -1.46 2.69 33.24
C TYR A 379 -2.26 3.63 34.14
N ALA A 380 -3.59 3.44 34.17
CA ALA A 380 -4.45 4.06 35.17
C ALA A 380 -3.97 3.66 36.58
N LYS A 381 -3.99 4.62 37.49
CA LYS A 381 -3.68 4.39 38.91
C LYS A 381 -4.82 3.62 39.57
#